data_a4fb908795d61811b165c00ea2bdfbfe
#
_entry.id   a4fb908795d61811b165c00ea2bdfbfe
#
_cell.length_a   1.000
_cell.length_b   1.000
_cell.length_c   1.000
_cell.angle_alpha   90.00
_cell.angle_beta   90.00
_cell.angle_gamma   90.00
#
_symmetry.space_group_name_H-M   'P 1'
#
loop_
_entity.id
_entity.type
_entity.pdbx_description
1 polymer ?
#
loop_
_entity_poly.entity_id
_entity_poly.type
_entity_poly.pdbx_seq_one_letter_code
_entity_poly.pdbx_strand_id
1 'polypeptide(L)'
;MWLRNMRGLRVIKDGRCIGRVVQGCLCDSLTMLDGFWADRMLFGIRFISSEHICVLGKSSILVDHPGERLRMKPQTLFIRSVSTDGIRFGAVIDAEIDERTYRVNRLAVNTGWFDRLTHGPLLVSGFTYDHASARVIIGQYETETEVET
;
A
#
# COMPACT_ATOMS: atom_id res chain seq x y z
N MET A 1 -7.22 -4.00 -4.80
CA MET A 1 -6.62 -2.77 -5.38
C MET A 1 -5.17 -2.66 -4.97
N TRP A 2 -4.27 -2.39 -5.90
CA TRP A 2 -2.88 -2.10 -5.58
C TRP A 2 -2.75 -0.69 -5.01
N LEU A 3 -1.91 -0.53 -3.99
CA LEU A 3 -1.74 0.75 -3.28
C LEU A 3 -1.34 1.88 -4.22
N ARG A 4 -0.47 1.60 -5.20
CA ARG A 4 -0.08 2.59 -6.22
C ARG A 4 -1.25 3.10 -7.06
N ASN A 5 -2.28 2.28 -7.25
CA ASN A 5 -3.47 2.66 -8.01
C ASN A 5 -4.39 3.61 -7.25
N MET A 6 -4.14 3.81 -5.96
CA MET A 6 -4.85 4.84 -5.19
C MET A 6 -4.41 6.26 -5.59
N ARG A 7 -3.20 6.41 -6.11
CA ARG A 7 -2.68 7.73 -6.51
C ARG A 7 -3.55 8.36 -7.59
N GLY A 8 -3.92 9.61 -7.37
CA GLY A 8 -4.72 10.38 -8.32
C GLY A 8 -6.23 10.13 -8.24
N LEU A 9 -6.70 9.19 -7.42
CA LEU A 9 -8.13 9.01 -7.20
C LEU A 9 -8.74 10.29 -6.61
N ARG A 10 -9.93 10.62 -7.07
CA ARG A 10 -10.67 11.76 -6.52
C ARG A 10 -11.20 11.43 -5.14
N VAL A 11 -11.03 12.37 -4.21
CA VAL A 11 -11.58 12.27 -2.86
C VAL A 11 -12.90 13.02 -2.82
N ILE A 12 -13.98 12.32 -2.55
CA ILE A 12 -15.35 12.86 -2.56
C ILE A 12 -15.90 12.91 -1.15
N LYS A 13 -16.35 14.08 -0.73
CA LYS A 13 -17.05 14.29 0.53
C LYS A 13 -18.34 15.07 0.26
N ASP A 14 -19.48 14.55 0.75
CA ASP A 14 -20.79 15.16 0.56
C ASP A 14 -21.10 15.49 -0.92
N GLY A 15 -20.74 14.58 -1.81
CA GLY A 15 -20.95 14.72 -3.25
C GLY A 15 -20.00 15.69 -3.97
N ARG A 16 -19.00 16.22 -3.28
CA ARG A 16 -18.03 17.18 -3.85
C ARG A 16 -16.61 16.60 -3.85
N CYS A 17 -15.89 16.83 -4.93
CA CYS A 17 -14.46 16.50 -4.97
C CYS A 17 -13.69 17.52 -4.12
N ILE A 18 -13.07 17.02 -3.04
CA ILE A 18 -12.28 17.86 -2.13
C ILE A 18 -10.78 17.78 -2.36
N GLY A 19 -10.33 16.88 -3.21
CA GLY A 19 -8.91 16.70 -3.51
C GLY A 19 -8.63 15.41 -4.26
N ARG A 20 -7.34 15.06 -4.32
CA ARG A 20 -6.88 13.82 -4.94
C ARG A 20 -5.91 13.10 -4.04
N VAL A 21 -5.91 11.77 -4.13
CA VAL A 21 -4.98 10.93 -3.37
C VAL A 21 -3.55 11.15 -3.88
N VAL A 22 -2.66 11.45 -2.94
CA VAL A 22 -1.21 11.50 -3.19
C VAL A 22 -0.59 10.13 -3.01
N GLN A 23 -0.91 9.48 -1.90
CA GLN A 23 -0.35 8.17 -1.55
C GLN A 23 -1.19 7.50 -0.46
N GLY A 24 -1.41 6.19 -0.60
CA GLY A 24 -1.93 5.36 0.47
C GLY A 24 -0.86 5.08 1.52
N CYS A 25 -1.29 4.89 2.77
CA CYS A 25 -0.43 4.58 3.90
C CYS A 25 -0.85 3.29 4.57
N LEU A 26 0.11 2.40 4.78
CA LEU A 26 -0.09 1.17 5.54
C LEU A 26 0.28 1.37 7.00
N CYS A 27 -0.30 0.57 7.90
CA CYS A 27 0.15 0.49 9.27
C CYS A 27 1.58 -0.06 9.35
N ASP A 28 2.24 0.08 10.50
CA ASP A 28 3.64 -0.30 10.68
C ASP A 28 3.91 -1.77 10.37
N SER A 29 2.97 -2.66 10.66
CA SER A 29 3.11 -4.09 10.37
C SER A 29 2.82 -4.46 8.90
N LEU A 30 2.45 -3.51 8.06
CA LEU A 30 2.06 -3.70 6.65
C LEU A 30 0.86 -4.63 6.45
N THR A 31 0.02 -4.80 7.45
CA THR A 31 -1.12 -5.73 7.41
C THR A 31 -2.44 -5.06 7.02
N MET A 32 -2.54 -3.75 7.18
CA MET A 32 -3.75 -2.99 6.91
C MET A 32 -3.46 -1.61 6.34
N LEU A 33 -4.41 -1.10 5.55
CA LEU A 33 -4.42 0.30 5.15
C LEU A 33 -4.75 1.17 6.37
N ASP A 34 -3.88 2.09 6.69
CA ASP A 34 -4.05 3.04 7.80
C ASP A 34 -4.83 4.28 7.38
N GLY A 35 -4.72 4.63 6.12
CA GLY A 35 -5.35 5.78 5.51
C GLY A 35 -4.62 6.20 4.24
N PHE A 36 -4.78 7.46 3.88
CA PHE A 36 -4.11 8.01 2.72
C PHE A 36 -3.85 9.51 2.86
N TRP A 37 -2.83 9.98 2.16
CA TRP A 37 -2.56 11.40 2.01
C TRP A 37 -3.32 11.94 0.82
N ALA A 38 -4.02 13.05 1.00
CA ALA A 38 -4.77 13.73 -0.04
C ALA A 38 -4.24 15.14 -0.23
N ASP A 39 -4.09 15.55 -1.48
CA ASP A 39 -3.84 16.93 -1.84
C ASP A 39 -5.20 17.64 -1.94
N ARG A 40 -5.44 18.56 -1.03
CA ARG A 40 -6.66 19.36 -0.96
C ARG A 40 -6.48 20.75 -1.57
N MET A 41 -5.59 20.87 -2.54
CA MET A 41 -5.32 22.10 -3.28
C MET A 41 -4.94 23.27 -2.35
N LEU A 42 -5.82 24.27 -2.17
CA LEU A 42 -5.55 25.44 -1.33
C LEU A 42 -5.37 25.10 0.16
N PHE A 43 -5.91 23.98 0.61
CA PHE A 43 -5.79 23.54 2.00
C PHE A 43 -4.55 22.68 2.27
N GLY A 44 -3.75 22.39 1.23
CA GLY A 44 -2.54 21.61 1.33
C GLY A 44 -2.79 20.10 1.51
N ILE A 45 -1.74 19.40 1.92
CA ILE A 45 -1.78 17.95 2.11
C ILE A 45 -2.46 17.63 3.46
N ARG A 46 -3.40 16.68 3.42
CA ARG A 46 -4.13 16.22 4.59
C ARG A 46 -4.09 14.70 4.65
N PHE A 47 -4.06 14.16 5.87
CA PHE A 47 -4.19 12.73 6.10
C PHE A 47 -5.64 12.38 6.43
N ILE A 48 -6.18 11.39 5.71
CA ILE A 48 -7.51 10.85 5.95
C ILE A 48 -7.34 9.41 6.42
N SER A 49 -7.74 9.14 7.67
CA SER A 49 -7.68 7.81 8.25
C SER A 49 -8.65 6.85 7.55
N SER A 50 -8.30 5.56 7.50
CA SER A 50 -9.15 4.52 6.90
C SER A 50 -10.52 4.42 7.56
N GLU A 51 -10.66 4.76 8.84
CA GLU A 51 -11.96 4.80 9.54
C GLU A 51 -12.94 5.83 8.95
N HIS A 52 -12.43 6.81 8.22
CA HIS A 52 -13.22 7.85 7.55
C HIS A 52 -13.50 7.53 6.07
N ILE A 53 -13.05 6.39 5.59
CA ILE A 53 -13.35 5.93 4.23
C ILE A 53 -14.72 5.22 4.25
N CYS A 54 -15.69 5.79 3.53
CA CYS A 54 -17.00 5.16 3.35
C CYS A 54 -16.98 4.13 2.23
N VAL A 55 -16.34 4.47 1.10
CA VAL A 55 -16.20 3.58 -0.06
C VAL A 55 -14.83 3.79 -0.70
N LEU A 56 -14.08 2.72 -0.86
CA LEU A 56 -12.86 2.68 -1.64
C LEU A 56 -13.19 2.16 -3.05
N GLY A 57 -13.42 3.07 -3.98
CA GLY A 57 -13.78 2.75 -5.35
C GLY A 57 -12.59 2.77 -6.31
N LYS A 58 -12.82 2.36 -7.54
CA LYS A 58 -11.79 2.30 -8.59
C LYS A 58 -11.43 3.67 -9.16
N SER A 59 -12.36 4.62 -9.14
CA SER A 59 -12.17 5.97 -9.71
C SER A 59 -12.21 7.09 -8.67
N SER A 60 -12.75 6.80 -7.49
CA SER A 60 -12.88 7.77 -6.41
C SER A 60 -12.96 7.10 -5.06
N ILE A 61 -12.65 7.86 -4.01
CA ILE A 61 -12.80 7.45 -2.62
C ILE A 61 -13.82 8.36 -1.97
N LEU A 62 -14.86 7.77 -1.39
CA LEU A 62 -15.87 8.50 -0.63
C LEU A 62 -15.46 8.55 0.84
N VAL A 63 -15.42 9.73 1.41
CA VAL A 63 -15.02 9.96 2.80
C VAL A 63 -16.06 10.78 3.55
N ASP A 64 -16.06 10.67 4.87
CA ASP A 64 -16.92 11.45 5.77
C ASP A 64 -16.15 12.51 6.56
N HIS A 65 -14.84 12.64 6.32
CA HIS A 65 -13.96 13.58 7.02
C HIS A 65 -13.02 14.27 6.03
N PRO A 66 -12.72 15.56 6.20
CA PRO A 66 -11.87 16.30 5.26
C PRO A 66 -10.36 16.04 5.44
N GLY A 67 -9.97 15.29 6.44
CA GLY A 67 -8.58 14.99 6.74
C GLY A 67 -7.97 15.95 7.77
N GLU A 68 -6.84 15.51 8.31
CA GLU A 68 -6.08 16.20 9.34
C GLU A 68 -4.71 16.62 8.86
N ARG A 69 -4.20 17.71 9.42
CA ARG A 69 -2.84 18.14 9.18
C ARG A 69 -1.92 17.37 10.11
N LEU A 70 -1.25 16.34 9.58
CA LEU A 70 -0.24 15.62 10.32
C LEU A 70 1.15 16.18 10.02
N ARG A 71 2.01 16.23 11.06
CA ARG A 71 3.40 16.69 10.94
C ARG A 71 4.33 15.64 10.32
N MET A 72 3.87 14.41 10.16
CA MET A 72 4.67 13.30 9.63
C MET A 72 4.60 13.28 8.10
N LYS A 73 5.74 12.98 7.48
CA LYS A 73 5.80 12.77 6.03
C LYS A 73 5.21 11.40 5.68
N PRO A 74 4.62 11.24 4.48
CA PRO A 74 4.19 9.94 3.99
C PRO A 74 5.34 8.93 4.04
N GLN A 75 5.10 7.78 4.65
CA GLN A 75 6.10 6.71 4.67
C GLN A 75 6.21 6.06 3.30
N THR A 76 7.42 5.74 2.90
CA THR A 76 7.68 4.99 1.68
C THR A 76 7.65 3.49 1.97
N LEU A 77 7.10 2.71 1.04
CA LEU A 77 7.02 1.25 1.17
C LEU A 77 8.36 0.52 0.97
N PHE A 78 9.46 1.24 0.82
CA PHE A 78 10.78 0.64 0.54
C PHE A 78 11.38 -0.02 1.78
N ILE A 79 10.76 -1.10 2.22
CA ILE A 79 11.25 -1.95 3.31
C ILE A 79 11.92 -3.16 2.70
N ARG A 80 13.15 -3.47 3.14
CA ARG A 80 13.85 -4.66 2.68
C ARG A 80 13.13 -5.91 3.18
N SER A 81 12.89 -6.84 2.28
CA SER A 81 12.30 -8.13 2.61
C SER A 81 13.37 -9.18 2.78
N VAL A 82 13.18 -10.09 3.73
CA VAL A 82 14.03 -11.26 3.93
C VAL A 82 13.16 -12.50 4.08
N SER A 83 13.70 -13.67 3.69
CA SER A 83 13.02 -14.94 3.97
C SER A 83 13.26 -15.34 5.44
N THR A 84 12.53 -16.36 5.90
CA THR A 84 12.76 -16.97 7.22
C THR A 84 14.14 -17.62 7.35
N ASP A 85 14.81 -17.91 6.23
CA ASP A 85 16.17 -18.47 6.17
C ASP A 85 17.26 -17.39 6.20
N GLY A 86 16.90 -16.13 6.39
CA GLY A 86 17.83 -15.00 6.37
C GLY A 86 18.26 -14.56 4.97
N ILE A 87 17.73 -15.19 3.91
CA ILE A 87 18.04 -14.82 2.53
C ILE A 87 17.27 -13.51 2.18
N ARG A 88 18.02 -12.53 1.68
CA ARG A 88 17.45 -11.25 1.27
C ARG A 88 16.87 -11.34 -0.15
N PHE A 89 15.56 -11.10 -0.28
CA PHE A 89 14.89 -11.11 -1.58
C PHE A 89 14.85 -9.75 -2.29
N GLY A 90 14.88 -8.65 -1.57
CA GLY A 90 14.80 -7.33 -2.19
C GLY A 90 13.98 -6.34 -1.39
N ALA A 91 13.13 -5.55 -2.06
CA ALA A 91 12.34 -4.50 -1.43
C ALA A 91 10.86 -4.58 -1.82
N VAL A 92 9.99 -4.22 -0.89
CA VAL A 92 8.55 -4.07 -1.14
C VAL A 92 8.34 -2.85 -2.03
N ILE A 93 7.63 -3.02 -3.14
CA ILE A 93 7.34 -1.94 -4.09
C ILE A 93 5.86 -1.59 -4.16
N ASP A 94 4.98 -2.49 -3.74
CA ASP A 94 3.53 -2.26 -3.75
C ASP A 94 2.83 -3.23 -2.79
N ALA A 95 1.56 -2.95 -2.50
CA ALA A 95 0.71 -3.80 -1.67
C ALA A 95 -0.68 -3.88 -2.28
N GLU A 96 -1.26 -5.09 -2.27
CA GLU A 96 -2.64 -5.30 -2.69
C GLU A 96 -3.57 -5.18 -1.49
N ILE A 97 -4.51 -4.26 -1.56
CA ILE A 97 -5.46 -3.94 -0.49
C ILE A 97 -6.83 -4.54 -0.85
N ASP A 98 -7.44 -5.22 0.12
CA ASP A 98 -8.85 -5.59 0.04
C ASP A 98 -9.72 -4.34 0.24
N GLU A 99 -10.58 -4.03 -0.73
CA GLU A 99 -11.39 -2.80 -0.72
C GLU A 99 -12.49 -2.81 0.34
N ARG A 100 -12.79 -3.95 0.93
CA ARG A 100 -13.83 -4.09 1.97
C ARG A 100 -13.25 -4.07 3.38
N THR A 101 -12.19 -4.86 3.59
CA THR A 101 -11.59 -5.05 4.91
C THR A 101 -10.40 -4.14 5.16
N TYR A 102 -9.85 -3.52 4.12
CA TYR A 102 -8.62 -2.71 4.12
C TYR A 102 -7.37 -3.50 4.52
N ARG A 103 -7.46 -4.83 4.51
CA ARG A 103 -6.33 -5.72 4.79
C ARG A 103 -5.42 -5.81 3.57
N VAL A 104 -4.14 -5.97 3.85
CA VAL A 104 -3.15 -6.28 2.81
C VAL A 104 -3.21 -7.77 2.52
N ASN A 105 -3.57 -8.14 1.29
CA ASN A 105 -3.64 -9.52 0.85
C ASN A 105 -2.26 -10.03 0.40
N ARG A 106 -1.55 -9.20 -0.35
CA ARG A 106 -0.24 -9.54 -0.91
C ARG A 106 0.66 -8.31 -0.98
N LEU A 107 1.97 -8.56 -0.92
CA LEU A 107 3.00 -7.58 -1.21
C LEU A 107 3.65 -7.89 -2.55
N ALA A 108 3.97 -6.86 -3.33
CA ALA A 108 4.83 -7.00 -4.49
C ALA A 108 6.26 -6.66 -4.07
N VAL A 109 7.17 -7.59 -4.34
CA VAL A 109 8.58 -7.48 -3.97
C VAL A 109 9.44 -7.44 -5.22
N ASN A 110 10.31 -6.44 -5.32
CA ASN A 110 11.31 -6.36 -6.38
C ASN A 110 12.56 -7.11 -5.92
N THR A 111 12.88 -8.21 -6.59
CA THR A 111 14.01 -9.09 -6.27
C THR A 111 15.30 -8.74 -7.01
N GLY A 112 15.28 -7.69 -7.83
CA GLY A 112 16.43 -7.20 -8.58
C GLY A 112 16.19 -7.16 -10.09
N TRP A 113 17.15 -6.60 -10.84
CA TRP A 113 16.98 -6.39 -12.27
C TRP A 113 16.92 -7.69 -13.08
N PHE A 114 17.53 -8.77 -12.57
CA PHE A 114 17.54 -10.07 -13.23
C PHE A 114 16.13 -10.68 -13.34
N ASP A 115 15.34 -10.54 -12.28
CA ASP A 115 14.00 -11.10 -12.24
C ASP A 115 12.98 -10.23 -12.99
N ARG A 116 13.27 -8.95 -13.17
CA ARG A 116 12.47 -8.06 -14.04
C ARG A 116 12.43 -8.49 -15.49
N LEU A 117 13.51 -9.14 -15.96
CA LEU A 117 13.59 -9.61 -17.35
C LEU A 117 12.88 -10.94 -17.59
N THR A 118 12.61 -11.70 -16.53
CA THR A 118 12.12 -13.07 -16.65
C THR A 118 10.75 -13.32 -16.06
N HIS A 119 10.39 -12.72 -14.90
CA HIS A 119 9.21 -13.18 -14.13
C HIS A 119 8.37 -12.05 -13.49
N GLY A 120 8.73 -10.79 -13.65
CA GLY A 120 8.03 -9.69 -12.98
C GLY A 120 8.25 -9.67 -11.46
N PRO A 121 7.47 -8.87 -10.72
CA PRO A 121 7.59 -8.78 -9.27
C PRO A 121 7.13 -10.08 -8.59
N LEU A 122 7.79 -10.43 -7.50
CA LEU A 122 7.39 -11.54 -6.64
C LEU A 122 6.18 -11.11 -5.81
N LEU A 123 5.12 -11.94 -5.82
CA LEU A 123 3.93 -11.71 -4.99
C LEU A 123 4.02 -12.54 -3.72
N VAL A 124 3.88 -11.90 -2.57
CA VAL A 124 4.03 -12.51 -1.26
C VAL A 124 2.75 -12.35 -0.45
N SER A 125 2.12 -13.47 -0.06
CA SER A 125 0.91 -13.48 0.75
C SER A 125 1.17 -13.77 2.23
N GLY A 126 2.14 -14.60 2.56
CA GLY A 126 2.51 -14.90 3.94
C GLY A 126 3.75 -14.13 4.38
N PHE A 127 3.58 -13.11 5.19
CA PHE A 127 4.69 -12.29 5.68
C PHE A 127 4.45 -11.81 7.10
N THR A 128 5.54 -11.48 7.78
CA THR A 128 5.54 -10.83 9.09
C THR A 128 6.51 -9.65 9.07
N TYR A 129 6.15 -8.57 9.72
CA TYR A 129 7.03 -7.41 9.85
C TYR A 129 7.83 -7.51 11.16
N ASP A 130 9.13 -7.47 11.05
CA ASP A 130 10.03 -7.43 12.21
C ASP A 130 10.41 -5.98 12.51
N HIS A 131 9.86 -5.45 13.61
CA HIS A 131 10.11 -4.07 14.04
C HIS A 131 11.57 -3.82 14.46
N ALA A 132 12.24 -4.83 14.99
CA ALA A 132 13.63 -4.69 15.46
C ALA A 132 14.62 -4.46 14.31
N SER A 133 14.43 -5.16 13.19
CA SER A 133 15.29 -5.05 12.00
C SER A 133 14.71 -4.15 10.91
N ALA A 134 13.47 -3.66 11.05
CA ALA A 134 12.71 -2.93 10.05
C ALA A 134 12.65 -3.70 8.71
N ARG A 135 12.36 -4.99 8.77
CA ARG A 135 12.35 -5.90 7.61
C ARG A 135 11.08 -6.71 7.55
N VAL A 136 10.69 -7.07 6.32
CA VAL A 136 9.60 -8.01 6.06
C VAL A 136 10.19 -9.41 6.01
N ILE A 137 9.68 -10.31 6.86
CA ILE A 137 10.04 -11.72 6.86
C ILE A 137 8.99 -12.47 6.05
N ILE A 138 9.43 -13.14 4.99
CA ILE A 138 8.57 -13.84 4.05
C ILE A 138 8.45 -15.29 4.46
N GLY A 139 7.22 -15.74 4.73
CA GLY A 139 6.92 -17.15 5.01
C GLY A 139 6.49 -17.93 3.78
N GLN A 140 5.70 -17.31 2.89
CA GLN A 140 5.20 -17.94 1.67
C GLN A 140 5.24 -16.93 0.52
N TYR A 141 5.55 -17.41 -0.68
CA TYR A 141 5.57 -16.59 -1.88
C TYR A 141 5.02 -17.36 -3.07
N GLU A 142 4.41 -16.62 -3.99
CA GLU A 142 3.92 -17.12 -5.26
C GLU A 142 4.68 -16.42 -6.40
N THR A 143 5.11 -17.20 -7.38
CA THR A 143 5.67 -16.65 -8.62
C THR A 143 4.58 -16.60 -9.68
N GLU A 144 4.52 -15.51 -10.46
CA GLU A 144 3.50 -15.34 -11.53
C GLU A 144 3.55 -16.46 -12.59
N THR A 145 4.59 -17.25 -12.62
CA THR A 145 4.75 -18.37 -13.57
C THR A 145 3.87 -19.57 -13.28
N GLU A 146 3.21 -19.64 -12.13
CA GLU A 146 2.36 -20.78 -11.76
C GLU A 146 0.89 -20.64 -12.21
N VAL A 147 0.52 -19.53 -12.86
CA VAL A 147 -0.86 -19.25 -13.27
C VAL A 147 -1.19 -19.72 -14.70
N GLU A 148 -0.25 -20.25 -15.45
CA GLU A 148 -0.44 -20.74 -16.82
C GLU A 148 -0.57 -22.26 -16.94
N THR A 149 -1.20 -22.91 -16.00
CA THR A 149 -1.55 -24.33 -16.16
C THR A 149 -3.06 -24.54 -16.14
#